data_738d993c2ebe0f641364e3b32fe0ee73
#
_entry.id   738d993c2ebe0f641364e3b32fe0ee73
#
_cell.length_a   1.000
_cell.length_b   1.000
_cell.length_c   1.000
_cell.angle_alpha   90.00
_cell.angle_beta   90.00
_cell.angle_gamma   90.00
#
_symmetry.space_group_name_H-M   'P 1'
#
loop_
_entity.id
_entity.type
_entity.pdbx_description
1 polymer ?
#
loop_
_entity_poly.entity_id
_entity_poly.type
_entity_poly.pdbx_seq_one_letter_code
_entity_poly.pdbx_strand_id
1 'polypeptide(L)'
;MKTCLIVDDSRVIRKVSRHILETLGFAVSEAENGKEGLDACMASMPDVVLLDWNMPVMTGIEFITQLRQRPGGDKPKVVFCTTENDVAHIREAISAGADEYVMKPFDHETLQIKLQLVGFA
;
A
#
# COMPACT_ATOMS: atom_id res chain seq x y z
N MET A 1 -1.64 -10.50 -15.21
CA MET A 1 -2.12 -9.13 -14.91
C MET A 1 -1.58 -8.70 -13.56
N LYS A 2 -1.04 -7.50 -13.49
CA LYS A 2 -0.51 -6.98 -12.22
C LYS A 2 -1.67 -6.61 -11.27
N THR A 3 -1.48 -6.93 -9.99
CA THR A 3 -2.52 -6.76 -8.96
C THR A 3 -2.07 -5.79 -7.89
N CYS A 4 -3.00 -5.01 -7.36
CA CYS A 4 -2.75 -4.10 -6.25
C CYS A 4 -3.83 -4.25 -5.19
N LEU A 5 -3.41 -4.35 -3.93
CA LEU A 5 -4.30 -4.30 -2.77
C LEU A 5 -4.20 -2.91 -2.15
N ILE A 6 -5.33 -2.25 -1.99
CA ILE A 6 -5.41 -0.97 -1.27
C ILE A 6 -5.85 -1.25 0.15
N VAL A 7 -5.04 -0.86 1.12
CA VAL A 7 -5.35 -0.99 2.55
C VAL A 7 -5.45 0.41 3.14
N ASP A 8 -6.68 0.86 3.38
CA ASP A 8 -6.97 2.22 3.85
C ASP A 8 -8.35 2.22 4.49
N ASP A 9 -8.51 2.88 5.64
CA ASP A 9 -9.79 2.94 6.32
C ASP A 9 -10.76 3.96 5.68
N SER A 10 -10.28 4.83 4.82
CA SER A 10 -11.09 5.82 4.12
C SER A 10 -11.68 5.25 2.84
N ARG A 11 -13.01 5.14 2.80
CA ARG A 11 -13.71 4.68 1.60
C ARG A 11 -13.45 5.59 0.40
N VAL A 12 -13.40 6.91 0.64
CA VAL A 12 -13.16 7.90 -0.41
C VAL A 12 -11.76 7.74 -1.00
N ILE A 13 -10.76 7.58 -0.15
CA ILE A 13 -9.38 7.36 -0.60
C ILE A 13 -9.26 6.05 -1.38
N ARG A 14 -9.89 4.98 -0.90
CA ARG A 14 -9.89 3.71 -1.65
C ARG A 14 -10.51 3.87 -3.03
N LYS A 15 -11.62 4.60 -3.13
CA LYS A 15 -12.30 4.81 -4.40
C LYS A 15 -11.44 5.60 -5.40
N VAL A 16 -10.83 6.69 -4.94
CA VAL A 16 -9.93 7.51 -5.76
C VAL A 16 -8.71 6.71 -6.20
N SER A 17 -8.09 6.01 -5.26
CA SER A 17 -6.91 5.19 -5.53
C SER A 17 -7.20 4.06 -6.51
N ARG A 18 -8.35 3.40 -6.34
CA ARG A 18 -8.78 2.33 -7.27
C ARG A 18 -8.90 2.87 -8.69
N HIS A 19 -9.53 4.02 -8.86
CA HIS A 19 -9.69 4.61 -10.19
C HIS A 19 -8.33 4.87 -10.86
N ILE A 20 -7.39 5.43 -10.11
CA ILE A 20 -6.04 5.69 -10.63
C ILE A 20 -5.35 4.37 -11.01
N LEU A 21 -5.39 3.39 -10.12
CA LEU A 21 -4.70 2.12 -10.34
C LEU A 21 -5.31 1.32 -11.49
N GLU A 22 -6.62 1.32 -11.62
CA GLU A 22 -7.29 0.65 -12.74
C GLU A 22 -6.92 1.31 -14.07
N THR A 23 -6.83 2.64 -14.08
CA THR A 23 -6.37 3.38 -15.26
C THR A 23 -4.94 3.01 -15.65
N LEU A 24 -4.11 2.68 -14.64
CA LEU A 24 -2.73 2.25 -14.88
C LEU A 24 -2.61 0.74 -15.21
N GLY A 25 -3.72 0.03 -15.30
CA GLY A 25 -3.74 -1.37 -15.72
C GLY A 25 -3.68 -2.40 -14.61
N PHE A 26 -3.90 -1.98 -13.35
CA PHE A 26 -3.92 -2.92 -12.22
C PHE A 26 -5.32 -3.54 -12.04
N ALA A 27 -5.33 -4.80 -11.64
CA ALA A 27 -6.52 -5.40 -11.04
C ALA A 27 -6.48 -5.08 -9.54
N VAL A 28 -7.52 -4.42 -9.02
CA VAL A 28 -7.49 -3.83 -7.70
C VAL A 28 -8.43 -4.55 -6.73
N SER A 29 -7.95 -4.80 -5.52
CA SER A 29 -8.76 -5.22 -4.38
C SER A 29 -8.57 -4.23 -3.25
N GLU A 30 -9.48 -4.25 -2.25
CA GLU A 30 -9.49 -3.29 -1.16
C GLU A 30 -9.65 -3.97 0.18
N ALA A 31 -9.04 -3.39 1.20
CA ALA A 31 -9.23 -3.76 2.60
C ALA A 31 -9.36 -2.49 3.42
N GLU A 32 -10.21 -2.50 4.43
CA GLU A 32 -10.46 -1.29 5.23
C GLU A 32 -9.62 -1.20 6.50
N ASN A 33 -8.83 -2.22 6.80
CA ASN A 33 -7.88 -2.21 7.91
C ASN A 33 -6.75 -3.22 7.66
N GLY A 34 -5.74 -3.18 8.51
CA GLY A 34 -4.57 -4.02 8.35
C GLY A 34 -4.85 -5.50 8.50
N LYS A 35 -5.79 -5.87 9.38
CA LYS A 35 -6.14 -7.28 9.56
C LYS A 35 -6.78 -7.86 8.30
N GLU A 36 -7.75 -7.14 7.73
CA GLU A 36 -8.37 -7.56 6.48
C GLU A 36 -7.36 -7.57 5.34
N GLY A 37 -6.43 -6.62 5.35
CA GLY A 37 -5.34 -6.57 4.38
C GLY A 37 -4.45 -7.80 4.44
N LEU A 38 -4.07 -8.23 5.65
CA LEU A 38 -3.27 -9.45 5.81
C LEU A 38 -4.04 -10.70 5.35
N ASP A 39 -5.31 -10.79 5.69
CA ASP A 39 -6.16 -11.90 5.26
C ASP A 39 -6.24 -11.95 3.73
N ALA A 40 -6.40 -10.80 3.10
CA ALA A 40 -6.43 -10.70 1.64
C ALA A 40 -5.10 -11.14 1.02
N CYS A 41 -3.98 -10.74 1.60
CA CYS A 41 -2.65 -11.15 1.13
C CYS A 41 -2.44 -12.66 1.28
N MET A 42 -2.92 -13.26 2.37
CA MET A 42 -2.80 -14.69 2.57
C MET A 42 -3.68 -15.49 1.61
N ALA A 43 -4.81 -14.93 1.21
CA ALA A 43 -5.68 -15.57 0.21
C ALA A 43 -5.09 -15.47 -1.20
N SER A 44 -4.50 -14.31 -1.54
CA SER A 44 -3.88 -14.10 -2.85
C SER A 44 -2.88 -12.94 -2.73
N MET A 45 -1.60 -13.27 -2.75
CA MET A 45 -0.54 -12.28 -2.56
C MET A 45 -0.51 -11.29 -3.74
N PRO A 46 -0.72 -9.98 -3.50
CA PRO A 46 -0.70 -8.99 -4.57
C PRO A 46 0.73 -8.66 -5.02
N ASP A 47 0.84 -8.02 -6.19
CA ASP A 47 2.13 -7.51 -6.66
C ASP A 47 2.52 -6.22 -5.91
N VAL A 48 1.51 -5.38 -5.60
CA VAL A 48 1.71 -4.10 -4.91
C VAL A 48 0.66 -3.95 -3.81
N VAL A 49 1.07 -3.39 -2.69
CA VAL A 49 0.15 -2.94 -1.62
C VAL A 49 0.28 -1.43 -1.51
N LEU A 50 -0.82 -0.72 -1.66
CA LEU A 50 -0.92 0.70 -1.38
C LEU A 50 -1.49 0.82 0.03
N LEU A 51 -0.69 1.27 0.98
CA LEU A 51 -0.94 1.10 2.40
C LEU A 51 -1.00 2.43 3.14
N ASP A 52 -2.14 2.71 3.78
CA ASP A 52 -2.28 3.84 4.68
C ASP A 52 -1.53 3.57 5.98
N TRP A 53 -0.88 4.59 6.55
CA TRP A 53 -0.11 4.40 7.77
C TRP A 53 -0.97 4.47 9.03
N ASN A 54 -2.01 5.29 9.04
CA ASN A 54 -2.81 5.56 10.24
C ASN A 54 -4.20 4.94 10.13
N MET A 55 -4.35 3.71 10.61
CA MET A 55 -5.60 2.97 10.54
C MET A 55 -5.99 2.43 11.91
N PRO A 56 -7.29 2.24 12.17
CA PRO A 56 -7.72 1.53 13.38
C PRO A 56 -7.34 0.04 13.29
N VAL A 57 -7.37 -0.66 14.42
CA VAL A 57 -7.10 -2.10 14.55
C VAL A 57 -5.62 -2.43 14.36
N MET A 58 -5.00 -1.94 13.31
CA MET A 58 -3.60 -2.23 13.00
C MET A 58 -3.02 -1.07 12.20
N THR A 59 -1.91 -0.49 12.65
CA THR A 59 -1.23 0.57 11.91
C THR A 59 -0.55 0.02 10.67
N GLY A 60 -0.22 0.91 9.73
CA GLY A 60 0.50 0.51 8.52
C GLY A 60 1.84 -0.14 8.83
N ILE A 61 2.57 0.36 9.83
CA ILE A 61 3.86 -0.22 10.22
C ILE A 61 3.69 -1.62 10.80
N GLU A 62 2.68 -1.83 11.63
CA GLU A 62 2.36 -3.17 12.14
C GLU A 62 1.99 -4.12 11.00
N PHE A 63 1.21 -3.64 10.03
CA PHE A 63 0.84 -4.43 8.85
C PHE A 63 2.09 -4.87 8.07
N ILE A 64 2.99 -3.93 7.75
CA ILE A 64 4.21 -4.24 6.99
C ILE A 64 5.06 -5.26 7.75
N THR A 65 5.23 -5.05 9.05
CA THR A 65 6.03 -5.95 9.89
C THR A 65 5.49 -7.37 9.84
N GLN A 66 4.17 -7.52 9.99
CA GLN A 66 3.53 -8.84 9.96
C GLN A 66 3.55 -9.44 8.55
N LEU A 67 3.32 -8.62 7.52
CA LEU A 67 3.35 -9.10 6.14
C LEU A 67 4.73 -9.71 5.81
N ARG A 68 5.80 -9.01 6.16
CA ARG A 68 7.16 -9.46 5.82
C ARG A 68 7.56 -10.75 6.55
N GLN A 69 6.85 -11.09 7.62
CA GLN A 69 7.08 -12.35 8.36
C GLN A 69 6.29 -13.53 7.80
N ARG A 70 5.33 -13.28 6.88
CA ARG A 70 4.50 -14.34 6.29
C ARG A 70 5.21 -15.01 5.12
N PRO A 71 4.91 -16.31 4.85
CA PRO A 71 5.44 -16.96 3.65
C PRO A 71 5.05 -16.21 2.39
N GLY A 72 6.03 -15.87 1.56
CA GLY A 72 5.81 -15.06 0.36
C GLY A 72 5.59 -13.58 0.61
N GLY A 73 5.61 -13.15 1.86
CA GLY A 73 5.33 -11.75 2.24
C GLY A 73 6.46 -10.77 1.93
N ASP A 74 7.59 -11.25 1.47
CA ASP A 74 8.69 -10.42 0.99
C ASP A 74 8.53 -10.00 -0.47
N LYS A 75 7.62 -10.60 -1.22
CA LYS A 75 7.43 -10.37 -2.65
C LYS A 75 6.67 -9.09 -2.99
N PRO A 76 5.54 -8.75 -2.34
CA PRO A 76 4.80 -7.54 -2.68
C PRO A 76 5.64 -6.30 -2.49
N LYS A 77 5.53 -5.37 -3.43
CA LYS A 77 6.05 -4.03 -3.24
C LYS A 77 5.04 -3.25 -2.41
N VAL A 78 5.51 -2.51 -1.40
CA VAL A 78 4.64 -1.73 -0.52
C VAL A 78 4.92 -0.25 -0.73
N VAL A 79 3.88 0.47 -1.15
CA VAL A 79 3.89 1.92 -1.27
C VAL A 79 3.13 2.47 -0.08
N PHE A 80 3.84 3.16 0.80
CA PHE A 80 3.34 3.64 2.08
C PHE A 80 2.73 5.03 1.92
N CYS A 81 1.46 5.18 2.26
CA CYS A 81 0.73 6.44 2.12
C CYS A 81 0.66 7.17 3.45
N THR A 82 1.05 8.44 3.46
CA THR A 82 1.00 9.27 4.66
C THR A 82 0.49 10.66 4.32
N THR A 83 -0.21 11.31 5.27
CA THR A 83 -0.61 12.70 5.16
C THR A 83 0.41 13.63 5.80
N GLU A 84 1.39 13.04 6.50
CA GLU A 84 2.39 13.79 7.25
C GLU A 84 3.72 13.83 6.52
N ASN A 85 4.28 15.02 6.41
CA ASN A 85 5.62 15.18 5.90
C ASN A 85 6.61 14.91 7.05
N ASP A 86 6.46 13.75 7.69
CA ASP A 86 7.24 13.36 8.84
C ASP A 86 8.29 12.33 8.43
N VAL A 87 9.53 12.78 8.39
CA VAL A 87 10.66 11.94 8.02
C VAL A 87 10.79 10.71 8.92
N ALA A 88 10.43 10.84 10.21
CA ALA A 88 10.51 9.71 11.14
C ALA A 88 9.55 8.58 10.75
N HIS A 89 8.31 8.90 10.39
CA HIS A 89 7.33 7.89 9.96
C HIS A 89 7.76 7.23 8.65
N ILE A 90 8.31 8.01 7.72
CA ILE A 90 8.81 7.47 6.45
C ILE A 90 9.96 6.51 6.72
N ARG A 91 10.90 6.89 7.59
CA ARG A 91 12.03 6.02 7.96
C ARG A 91 11.56 4.74 8.61
N GLU A 92 10.59 4.83 9.53
CA GLU A 92 10.04 3.65 10.19
C GLU A 92 9.40 2.70 9.18
N ALA A 93 8.64 3.23 8.22
CA ALA A 93 8.00 2.44 7.19
C ALA A 93 9.02 1.72 6.32
N ILE A 94 10.06 2.41 5.87
CA ILE A 94 11.13 1.83 5.06
C ILE A 94 11.87 0.75 5.86
N SER A 95 12.19 1.03 7.14
CA SER A 95 12.86 0.07 8.02
C SER A 95 12.00 -1.17 8.25
N ALA A 96 10.67 -1.02 8.29
CA ALA A 96 9.75 -2.13 8.48
C ALA A 96 9.56 -2.95 7.19
N GLY A 97 10.00 -2.45 6.04
CA GLY A 97 9.94 -3.18 4.79
C GLY A 97 9.14 -2.54 3.66
N ALA A 98 8.76 -1.25 3.79
CA ALA A 98 8.16 -0.51 2.69
C ALA A 98 9.20 -0.22 1.61
N ASP A 99 8.78 -0.23 0.35
CA ASP A 99 9.66 -0.02 -0.80
C ASP A 99 9.66 1.44 -1.26
N GLU A 100 8.55 2.14 -1.04
CA GLU A 100 8.41 3.54 -1.43
C GLU A 100 7.33 4.20 -0.58
N TYR A 101 7.20 5.52 -0.65
CA TYR A 101 6.13 6.25 0.02
C TYR A 101 5.50 7.26 -0.93
N VAL A 102 4.26 7.68 -0.62
CA VAL A 102 3.57 8.73 -1.33
C VAL A 102 2.79 9.59 -0.34
N MET A 103 2.77 10.89 -0.57
CA MET A 103 2.05 11.83 0.30
C MET A 103 0.61 11.99 -0.17
N LYS A 104 -0.34 11.99 0.76
CA LYS A 104 -1.74 12.32 0.49
C LYS A 104 -1.94 13.83 0.63
N PRO A 105 -2.77 14.44 -0.20
CA PRO A 105 -3.42 13.87 -1.38
C PRO A 105 -2.44 13.69 -2.54
N PHE A 106 -2.59 12.61 -3.27
CA PHE A 106 -1.76 12.37 -4.47
C PHE A 106 -2.65 12.32 -5.69
N ASP A 107 -2.05 12.65 -6.85
CA ASP A 107 -2.73 12.56 -8.13
C ASP A 107 -2.23 11.35 -8.93
N HIS A 108 -2.79 11.17 -10.11
CA HIS A 108 -2.44 10.08 -11.02
C HIS A 108 -0.94 10.07 -11.33
N GLU A 109 -0.38 11.23 -11.67
CA GLU A 109 1.02 11.34 -12.05
C GLU A 109 1.96 10.99 -10.91
N THR A 110 1.68 11.49 -9.71
CA THR A 110 2.51 11.22 -8.53
C THR A 110 2.52 9.73 -8.19
N LEU A 111 1.35 9.09 -8.18
CA LEU A 111 1.26 7.67 -7.89
C LEU A 111 1.94 6.85 -8.98
N GLN A 112 1.78 7.22 -10.25
CA GLN A 112 2.44 6.55 -11.36
C GLN A 112 3.96 6.57 -11.21
N ILE A 113 4.54 7.71 -10.86
CA ILE A 113 5.98 7.84 -10.64
C ILE A 113 6.45 6.89 -9.53
N LYS A 114 5.70 6.84 -8.41
CA LYS A 114 6.06 5.97 -7.30
C LYS A 114 6.00 4.48 -7.69
N LEU A 115 5.01 4.11 -8.47
CA LEU A 115 4.89 2.73 -8.96
C LEU A 115 6.03 2.38 -9.92
N GLN A 116 6.45 3.32 -10.76
CA GLN A 116 7.60 3.11 -11.65
C GLN A 116 8.88 2.89 -10.84
N LEU A 117 9.06 3.61 -9.74
CA LEU A 117 10.23 3.47 -8.87
C LEU A 117 10.32 2.09 -8.24
N VAL A 118 9.20 1.41 -8.03
CA VAL A 118 9.21 0.03 -7.50
C VAL A 118 9.08 -1.04 -8.58
N GLY A 119 9.18 -0.66 -9.85
CA GLY A 119 9.28 -1.60 -10.97
C GLY A 119 8.00 -1.81 -11.77
N PHE A 120 6.97 -1.00 -11.57
CA PHE A 120 5.71 -1.10 -12.32
C PHE A 120 5.53 0.13 -13.21
N ALA A 121 5.77 -0.07 -14.48
CA ALA A 121 5.69 1.00 -15.48
C ALA A 121 4.26 1.46 -15.71
#